data_99c7b208f06cbb31eed34532b44ef460
#
_entry.id   99c7b208f06cbb31eed34532b44ef460
#
_cell.length_a   1.000
_cell.length_b   1.000
_cell.length_c   1.000
_cell.angle_alpha   90.00
_cell.angle_beta   90.00
_cell.angle_gamma   90.00
#
_symmetry.space_group_name_H-M   'P 1'
#
loop_
_entity.id
_entity.type
_entity.pdbx_description
1 polymer ?
#
loop_
_entity_poly.entity_id
_entity_poly.type
_entity_poly.pdbx_seq_one_letter_code
_entity_poly.pdbx_strand_id
1 'polypeptide(L)'
;LDPVMRRQIWSIVMADVAENGTTVLVSSHNLRELEDVCDHVGIMNRGKIMIERTLSELQEGIVKLQLALPDGGTLPDGLYILHKTSTGRLQTIILHGASAELEEKLSPCKPLFMDFVPLTLEEIFIYELGGADYEVKDIVL
;
A
#
# COMPACT_ATOMS: atom_id res chain seq x y z
N LEU A 1 -17.26 17.20 7.96
CA LEU A 1 -18.24 16.99 6.89
C LEU A 1 -18.84 15.60 6.94
N ASP A 2 -20.12 15.53 6.66
CA ASP A 2 -20.90 14.33 6.49
C ASP A 2 -20.32 13.49 5.33
N PRO A 3 -20.23 12.17 5.46
CA PRO A 3 -19.71 11.32 4.38
C PRO A 3 -20.43 11.45 3.05
N VAL A 4 -21.74 11.72 3.07
CA VAL A 4 -22.53 11.90 1.85
C VAL A 4 -22.14 13.20 1.15
N MET A 5 -22.01 14.28 1.90
CA MET A 5 -21.56 15.57 1.36
C MET A 5 -20.13 15.48 0.83
N ARG A 6 -19.28 14.74 1.51
CA ARG A 6 -17.89 14.54 1.08
C ARG A 6 -17.81 13.84 -0.28
N ARG A 7 -18.62 12.80 -0.46
CA ARG A 7 -18.71 12.11 -1.76
C ARG A 7 -19.25 13.02 -2.86
N GLN A 8 -20.21 13.86 -2.54
CA GLN A 8 -20.78 14.81 -3.50
C GLN A 8 -19.74 15.82 -3.95
N ILE A 9 -18.95 16.34 -3.03
CA ILE A 9 -17.87 17.29 -3.35
C ILE A 9 -16.83 16.60 -4.24
N TRP A 10 -16.41 15.38 -3.92
CA TRP A 10 -15.46 14.63 -4.73
C TRP A 10 -16.00 14.32 -6.13
N SER A 11 -17.30 14.02 -6.23
CA SER A 11 -17.93 13.81 -7.54
C SER A 11 -17.86 15.04 -8.42
N ILE A 12 -18.09 16.22 -7.84
CA ILE A 12 -17.99 17.49 -8.57
C ILE A 12 -16.55 17.75 -9.03
N VAL A 13 -15.60 17.56 -8.13
CA VAL A 13 -14.17 17.76 -8.45
C VAL A 13 -13.72 16.80 -9.54
N MET A 14 -14.07 15.53 -9.45
CA MET A 14 -13.68 14.54 -10.44
C MET A 14 -14.32 14.79 -11.80
N ALA A 15 -15.56 15.27 -11.82
CA ALA A 15 -16.21 15.65 -13.07
C ALA A 15 -15.48 16.81 -13.74
N ASP A 16 -15.05 17.79 -12.97
CA ASP A 16 -14.29 18.94 -13.50
C ASP A 16 -12.94 18.50 -14.07
N VAL A 17 -12.25 17.59 -13.37
CA VAL A 17 -10.98 17.02 -13.87
C VAL A 17 -11.20 16.31 -15.21
N ALA A 18 -12.26 15.49 -15.30
CA ALA A 18 -12.55 14.70 -16.49
C ALA A 18 -12.98 15.57 -17.68
N GLU A 19 -13.80 16.57 -17.44
CA GLU A 19 -14.36 17.42 -18.51
C GLU A 19 -13.41 18.51 -18.96
N ASN A 20 -12.69 19.14 -18.04
CA ASN A 20 -11.89 20.33 -18.30
C ASN A 20 -10.39 20.14 -18.19
N GLY A 21 -9.93 18.93 -17.81
CA GLY A 21 -8.51 18.67 -17.63
C GLY A 21 -7.90 19.45 -16.46
N THR A 22 -8.72 19.82 -15.49
CA THR A 22 -8.30 20.62 -14.34
C THR A 22 -7.32 19.85 -13.46
N THR A 23 -6.25 20.51 -13.04
CA THR A 23 -5.33 19.97 -12.05
C THR A 23 -5.80 20.37 -10.66
N VAL A 24 -5.91 19.41 -9.76
CA VAL A 24 -6.40 19.64 -8.40
C VAL A 24 -5.33 19.21 -7.41
N LEU A 25 -5.01 20.09 -6.46
CA LEU A 25 -4.12 19.79 -5.35
C LEU A 25 -4.95 19.75 -4.07
N VAL A 26 -4.90 18.61 -3.39
CA VAL A 26 -5.67 18.39 -2.17
C VAL A 26 -4.73 18.00 -1.04
N SER A 27 -4.90 18.59 0.11
CA SER A 27 -4.21 18.20 1.32
C SER A 27 -5.20 17.57 2.30
N SER A 28 -4.89 16.38 2.75
CA SER A 28 -5.74 15.66 3.70
C SER A 28 -4.88 14.73 4.55
N HIS A 29 -5.31 14.46 5.76
CA HIS A 29 -4.74 13.44 6.61
C HIS A 29 -5.58 12.15 6.62
N ASN A 30 -6.63 12.11 5.82
CA ASN A 30 -7.42 10.91 5.61
C ASN A 30 -6.97 10.18 4.34
N LEU A 31 -6.07 9.22 4.49
CA LEU A 31 -5.46 8.51 3.38
C LEU A 31 -6.45 7.67 2.57
N ARG A 32 -7.49 7.16 3.23
CA ARG A 32 -8.53 6.37 2.53
C ARG A 32 -9.30 7.21 1.52
N GLU A 33 -9.58 8.46 1.89
CA GLU A 33 -10.26 9.39 1.00
C GLU A 33 -9.42 9.71 -0.22
N LEU A 34 -8.12 9.90 -0.03
CA LEU A 34 -7.20 10.22 -1.11
C LEU A 34 -6.96 9.04 -2.05
N GLU A 35 -6.95 7.83 -1.53
CA GLU A 35 -6.67 6.62 -2.32
C GLU A 35 -7.63 6.45 -3.50
N ASP A 36 -8.89 6.80 -3.32
CA ASP A 36 -9.92 6.62 -4.34
C ASP A 36 -9.92 7.73 -5.40
N VAL A 37 -9.29 8.86 -5.14
CA VAL A 37 -9.43 10.06 -5.99
C VAL A 37 -8.11 10.61 -6.53
N CYS A 38 -6.98 10.26 -5.94
CA CYS A 38 -5.68 10.78 -6.34
C CYS A 38 -4.94 9.82 -7.28
N ASP A 39 -4.23 10.38 -8.24
CA ASP A 39 -3.32 9.64 -9.11
C ASP A 39 -1.86 9.85 -8.72
N HIS A 40 -1.57 10.93 -8.01
CA HIS A 40 -0.22 11.28 -7.57
C HIS A 40 -0.25 11.71 -6.11
N VAL A 41 0.68 11.22 -5.33
CA VAL A 41 0.70 11.42 -3.88
C VAL A 41 2.04 11.97 -3.43
N GLY A 42 1.99 13.00 -2.60
CA GLY A 42 3.14 13.51 -1.87
C GLY A 42 2.89 13.36 -0.37
N ILE A 43 3.82 12.77 0.35
CA ILE A 43 3.73 12.61 1.80
C ILE A 43 4.74 13.53 2.46
N MET A 44 4.25 14.41 3.32
CA MET A 44 5.07 15.40 4.02
C MET A 44 5.16 15.10 5.50
N ASN A 45 6.33 15.35 6.06
CA ASN A 45 6.55 15.29 7.50
C ASN A 45 7.55 16.36 7.90
N ARG A 46 7.22 17.12 8.92
CA ARG A 46 8.07 18.19 9.47
C ARG A 46 8.55 19.17 8.38
N GLY A 47 7.64 19.52 7.47
CA GLY A 47 7.92 20.47 6.40
C GLY A 47 8.73 19.92 5.24
N LYS A 48 8.99 18.62 5.21
CA LYS A 48 9.73 17.97 4.13
C LYS A 48 8.88 16.94 3.42
N ILE A 49 9.08 16.83 2.11
CA ILE A 49 8.46 15.78 1.32
C ILE A 49 9.26 14.49 1.51
N MET A 50 8.61 13.47 2.06
CA MET A 50 9.24 12.19 2.35
C MET A 50 9.14 11.24 1.16
N ILE A 51 7.98 11.22 0.51
CA ILE A 51 7.70 10.41 -0.67
C ILE A 51 6.88 11.24 -1.64
N GLU A 52 7.22 11.17 -2.91
CA GLU A 52 6.41 11.74 -4.00
C GLU A 52 6.42 10.75 -5.15
N ARG A 53 5.28 10.11 -5.42
CA ARG A 53 5.13 9.08 -6.45
C ARG A 53 3.70 9.05 -6.97
N THR A 54 3.50 8.44 -8.13
CA THR A 54 2.15 8.07 -8.54
C THR A 54 1.64 6.99 -7.60
N LEU A 55 0.33 6.90 -7.46
CA LEU A 55 -0.29 5.86 -6.64
C LEU A 55 0.06 4.47 -7.17
N SER A 56 0.08 4.32 -8.50
CA SER A 56 0.48 3.05 -9.13
C SER A 56 1.90 2.64 -8.77
N GLU A 57 2.86 3.57 -8.82
CA GLU A 57 4.25 3.27 -8.44
C GLU A 57 4.37 2.81 -7.00
N LEU A 58 3.62 3.44 -6.09
CA LEU A 58 3.61 3.03 -4.69
C LEU A 58 3.05 1.62 -4.51
N GLN A 59 1.97 1.31 -5.22
CA GLN A 59 1.32 0.00 -5.11
C GLN A 59 2.08 -1.13 -5.79
N GLU A 60 2.84 -0.84 -6.84
CA GLU A 60 3.62 -1.84 -7.58
C GLU A 60 4.90 -2.26 -6.85
N GLY A 61 5.48 -1.38 -6.07
CA GLY A 61 6.77 -1.62 -5.42
C GLY A 61 6.68 -2.41 -4.12
N ILE A 62 5.49 -2.63 -3.58
CA ILE A 62 5.27 -3.28 -2.30
C ILE A 62 3.99 -4.12 -2.36
N VAL A 63 4.04 -5.32 -1.79
CA VAL A 63 2.90 -6.24 -1.83
C VAL A 63 2.66 -6.89 -0.48
N LYS A 64 1.42 -7.29 -0.25
CA LYS A 64 1.02 -8.12 0.87
C LYS A 64 0.82 -9.54 0.33
N LEU A 65 1.61 -10.47 0.82
CA LEU A 65 1.53 -11.86 0.43
C LEU A 65 0.88 -12.66 1.56
N GLN A 66 -0.16 -13.41 1.22
CA GLN A 66 -0.73 -14.41 2.11
C GLN A 66 -0.26 -15.77 1.64
N LEU A 67 0.42 -16.51 2.50
CA LEU A 67 1.14 -17.71 2.12
C LEU A 67 0.97 -18.80 3.17
N ALA A 68 0.74 -20.02 2.72
CA ALA A 68 0.79 -21.21 3.55
C ALA A 68 1.76 -22.20 2.91
N LEU A 69 2.82 -22.56 3.61
CA LEU A 69 3.81 -23.52 3.13
C LEU A 69 3.50 -24.91 3.64
N PRO A 70 3.92 -25.98 2.92
CA PRO A 70 3.82 -27.34 3.42
C PRO A 70 4.69 -27.53 4.65
N ASP A 71 4.47 -28.60 5.41
CA ASP A 71 5.24 -28.93 6.59
C ASP A 71 6.73 -29.00 6.27
N GLY A 72 7.54 -28.32 7.07
CA GLY A 72 8.98 -28.23 6.85
C GLY A 72 9.40 -27.27 5.76
N GLY A 73 8.44 -26.60 5.10
CA GLY A 73 8.74 -25.61 4.08
C GLY A 73 9.31 -24.32 4.69
N THR A 74 10.26 -23.72 3.99
CA THR A 74 10.88 -22.47 4.40
C THR A 74 10.84 -21.48 3.24
N LEU A 75 10.87 -20.19 3.60
CA LEU A 75 10.93 -19.12 2.60
C LEU A 75 12.32 -19.11 1.95
N PRO A 76 12.38 -18.79 0.64
CA PRO A 76 13.68 -18.64 -0.03
C PRO A 76 14.43 -17.43 0.49
N ASP A 77 15.75 -17.44 0.31
CA ASP A 77 16.60 -16.29 0.61
C ASP A 77 16.42 -15.20 -0.45
N GLY A 78 16.80 -13.98 -0.10
CA GLY A 78 16.81 -12.86 -1.03
C GLY A 78 15.50 -12.09 -1.11
N LEU A 79 14.54 -12.35 -0.23
CA LEU A 79 13.32 -11.59 -0.14
C LEU A 79 13.53 -10.36 0.75
N TYR A 80 13.03 -9.22 0.30
CA TYR A 80 13.08 -7.99 1.08
C TYR A 80 11.79 -7.86 1.91
N ILE A 81 11.79 -8.44 3.10
CA ILE A 81 10.62 -8.51 3.97
C ILE A 81 10.59 -7.30 4.90
N LEU A 82 9.50 -6.54 4.87
CA LEU A 82 9.29 -5.39 5.76
C LEU A 82 8.58 -5.80 7.05
N HIS A 83 7.64 -6.74 6.95
CA HIS A 83 6.86 -7.18 8.09
C HIS A 83 6.33 -8.58 7.83
N LYS A 84 6.22 -9.38 8.89
CA LYS A 84 5.74 -10.75 8.78
C LYS A 84 4.94 -11.11 10.04
N THR A 85 3.74 -11.64 9.83
CA THR A 85 2.91 -12.20 10.90
C THR A 85 2.44 -13.59 10.48
N SER A 86 2.05 -14.39 11.44
CA SER A 86 1.51 -15.72 11.15
C SER A 86 0.33 -16.05 12.06
N THR A 87 -0.65 -16.74 11.50
CA THR A 87 -1.82 -17.26 12.20
C THR A 87 -1.96 -18.72 11.77
N GLY A 88 -1.57 -19.64 12.65
CA GLY A 88 -1.48 -21.04 12.27
C GLY A 88 -0.45 -21.25 11.17
N ARG A 89 -0.88 -21.87 10.07
CA ARG A 89 -0.02 -22.09 8.89
C ARG A 89 -0.01 -20.90 7.94
N LEU A 90 -0.99 -20.01 8.06
CA LEU A 90 -1.09 -18.84 7.19
C LEU A 90 -0.13 -17.76 7.65
N GLN A 91 0.73 -17.34 6.75
CA GLN A 91 1.64 -16.23 6.97
C GLN A 91 1.18 -15.05 6.15
N THR A 92 1.25 -13.85 6.74
CA THR A 92 1.02 -12.59 6.04
C THR A 92 2.33 -11.84 6.01
N ILE A 93 2.84 -11.60 4.82
CA ILE A 93 4.16 -11.03 4.62
C ILE A 93 4.05 -9.77 3.78
N ILE A 94 4.60 -8.67 4.29
CA ILE A 94 4.70 -7.42 3.56
C ILE A 94 6.14 -7.34 3.04
N LEU A 95 6.30 -7.24 1.73
CA LEU A 95 7.62 -7.23 1.14
C LEU A 95 7.70 -6.37 -0.11
N HIS A 96 8.92 -5.92 -0.42
CA HIS A 96 9.21 -5.23 -1.66
C HIS A 96 9.37 -6.23 -2.80
N GLY A 97 8.86 -5.85 -3.96
CA GLY A 97 9.02 -6.59 -5.18
C GLY A 97 7.74 -6.65 -6.01
N ALA A 98 7.88 -6.99 -7.27
CA ALA A 98 6.74 -7.22 -8.15
C ALA A 98 6.15 -8.60 -7.90
N SER A 99 4.82 -8.70 -7.89
CA SER A 99 4.13 -9.97 -7.62
C SER A 99 4.55 -11.09 -8.58
N ALA A 100 4.77 -10.78 -9.86
CA ALA A 100 5.21 -11.77 -10.85
C ALA A 100 6.58 -12.38 -10.51
N GLU A 101 7.54 -11.54 -10.11
CA GLU A 101 8.86 -12.00 -9.71
C GLU A 101 8.82 -12.83 -8.43
N LEU A 102 7.99 -12.41 -7.47
CA LEU A 102 7.83 -13.11 -6.21
C LEU A 102 7.15 -14.46 -6.41
N GLU A 103 6.17 -14.53 -7.30
CA GLU A 103 5.52 -15.78 -7.66
C GLU A 103 6.54 -16.78 -8.23
N GLU A 104 7.42 -16.34 -9.12
CA GLU A 104 8.50 -17.17 -9.64
C GLU A 104 9.43 -17.68 -8.54
N LYS A 105 9.83 -16.80 -7.64
CA LYS A 105 10.73 -17.16 -6.53
C LYS A 105 10.10 -18.13 -5.56
N LEU A 106 8.78 -18.05 -5.37
CA LEU A 106 8.06 -18.85 -4.39
C LEU A 106 7.52 -20.17 -4.97
N SER A 107 7.40 -20.28 -6.28
CA SER A 107 6.93 -21.50 -6.94
C SER A 107 7.71 -22.75 -6.53
N PRO A 108 9.05 -22.72 -6.41
CA PRO A 108 9.80 -23.91 -5.96
C PRO A 108 9.46 -24.38 -4.56
N CYS A 109 8.93 -23.51 -3.72
CA CYS A 109 8.52 -23.85 -2.35
C CYS A 109 7.23 -24.67 -2.32
N LYS A 110 6.51 -24.77 -3.43
CA LYS A 110 5.24 -25.48 -3.57
C LYS A 110 4.24 -25.10 -2.49
N PRO A 111 3.88 -23.82 -2.39
CA PRO A 111 2.97 -23.37 -1.34
C PRO A 111 1.62 -24.04 -1.43
N LEU A 112 1.01 -24.34 -0.29
CA LEU A 112 -0.35 -24.86 -0.21
C LEU A 112 -1.37 -23.78 -0.59
N PHE A 113 -1.04 -22.53 -0.29
CA PHE A 113 -1.85 -21.36 -0.62
C PHE A 113 -0.92 -20.18 -0.85
N MET A 114 -1.21 -19.37 -1.84
CA MET A 114 -0.47 -18.15 -2.13
C MET A 114 -1.39 -17.14 -2.80
N ASP A 115 -1.48 -15.95 -2.22
CA ASP A 115 -2.29 -14.86 -2.76
C ASP A 115 -1.59 -13.53 -2.54
N PHE A 116 -1.60 -12.69 -3.56
CA PHE A 116 -1.05 -11.34 -3.49
C PHE A 116 -2.20 -10.35 -3.36
N VAL A 117 -2.21 -9.60 -2.26
CA VAL A 117 -3.25 -8.64 -1.95
C VAL A 117 -2.67 -7.23 -2.10
N PRO A 118 -3.33 -6.33 -2.85
CA PRO A 118 -2.85 -4.95 -2.93
C PRO A 118 -2.89 -4.29 -1.57
N LEU A 119 -1.88 -3.46 -1.30
CA LEU A 119 -1.86 -2.65 -0.08
C LEU A 119 -2.69 -1.39 -0.28
N THR A 120 -3.35 -0.96 0.78
CA THR A 120 -3.97 0.36 0.83
C THR A 120 -2.88 1.43 0.96
N LEU A 121 -3.21 2.67 0.61
CA LEU A 121 -2.27 3.79 0.77
C LEU A 121 -1.81 3.94 2.22
N GLU A 122 -2.72 3.74 3.17
CA GLU A 122 -2.42 3.78 4.59
C GLU A 122 -1.40 2.70 5.00
N GLU A 123 -1.58 1.48 4.51
CA GLU A 123 -0.64 0.39 4.76
C GLU A 123 0.74 0.66 4.15
N ILE A 124 0.77 1.17 2.92
CA ILE A 124 2.03 1.55 2.26
C ILE A 124 2.79 2.57 3.10
N PHE A 125 2.07 3.58 3.59
CA PHE A 125 2.65 4.62 4.44
C PHE A 125 3.25 4.03 5.72
N ILE A 126 2.52 3.14 6.38
CA ILE A 126 2.98 2.50 7.61
C ILE A 126 4.24 1.67 7.38
N TYR A 127 4.25 0.82 6.35
CA TYR A 127 5.35 -0.10 6.13
C TYR A 127 6.57 0.51 5.44
N GLU A 128 6.37 1.48 4.55
CA GLU A 128 7.48 2.16 3.89
C GLU A 128 8.17 3.18 4.79
N LEU A 129 7.40 3.93 5.57
CA LEU A 129 7.92 4.99 6.42
C LEU A 129 8.05 4.58 7.88
N GLY A 130 7.30 3.58 8.32
CA GLY A 130 7.30 3.13 9.71
C GLY A 130 8.64 2.58 10.19
N GLY A 131 9.50 2.09 9.28
CA GLY A 131 10.85 1.67 9.59
C GLY A 131 11.84 2.82 9.75
N ALA A 132 11.41 4.06 9.47
CA ALA A 132 12.23 5.27 9.49
C ALA A 132 11.71 6.29 10.49
N ASP A 133 11.63 5.93 11.75
CA ASP A 133 11.29 6.80 12.88
C ASP A 133 9.83 7.24 13.02
N TYR A 134 8.88 6.56 12.36
CA TYR A 134 7.46 6.84 12.57
C TYR A 134 6.82 5.81 13.47
N GLU A 135 6.10 6.27 14.45
CA GLU A 135 5.21 5.42 15.23
C GLU A 135 3.85 5.39 14.57
N VAL A 136 3.14 4.26 14.69
CA VAL A 136 1.81 4.09 14.11
C VAL A 136 0.84 5.19 14.58
N LYS A 137 0.99 5.65 15.82
CA LYS A 137 0.18 6.73 16.38
C LYS A 137 0.38 8.07 15.66
N ASP A 138 1.52 8.27 14.99
CA ASP A 138 1.79 9.49 14.23
C ASP A 138 1.13 9.45 12.85
N ILE A 139 0.65 8.29 12.46
CA ILE A 139 0.06 8.02 11.14
C ILE A 139 -1.45 7.92 11.23
N VAL A 140 -1.96 7.37 12.32
CA VAL A 140 -3.39 7.18 12.54
C VAL A 140 -4.03 8.50 12.93
N LEU A 141 -4.98 8.91 12.16
CA LEU A 141 -5.61 10.22 12.25
C LEU A 141 -7.09 10.14 12.60
#